data_cf26a4570cd56098e5576e5f7edacae0
#
_entry.id   cf26a4570cd56098e5576e5f7edacae0
#
_cell.length_a   1.000
_cell.length_b   1.000
_cell.length_c   1.000
_cell.angle_alpha   90.00
_cell.angle_beta   90.00
_cell.angle_gamma   90.00
#
_symmetry.space_group_name_H-M   'P 1'
#
loop_
_entity.id
_entity.type
_entity.pdbx_description
1 polymer ?
#
loop_
_entity_poly.entity_id
_entity_poly.type
_entity_poly.pdbx_seq_one_letter_code
_entity_poly.pdbx_strand_id
1 'polypeptide(L)'
;ISVLGCKIKNSRIIHNIMFDRIELGTYMIASALTAKRKITIDKIDPKIVKSEIGILKKIGVSIIKKKSSIIIARKKKLNKINLTTRPYPGFPTDLQAQLMVLLTQADGISKIREDIFENRFMHVPELKRMGAQIEIKDKTAIIKGPTKLTGAEVMATDLRASVCLVLAGLVAENRTIINRIYHLDRGYEFLERKLKNCKAEIKRI
;
A
#
# COMPACT_ATOMS: atom_id res chain seq x y z
N ILE A 1 6.18 -8.43 -31.94
CA ILE A 1 5.41 -9.58 -31.41
C ILE A 1 4.91 -10.35 -32.61
N SER A 2 5.21 -11.62 -32.67
CA SER A 2 4.63 -12.55 -33.67
C SER A 2 3.64 -13.45 -32.96
N VAL A 3 2.42 -13.55 -33.49
CA VAL A 3 1.37 -14.39 -32.93
C VAL A 3 0.96 -15.42 -33.97
N LEU A 4 1.10 -16.68 -33.62
CA LEU A 4 0.61 -17.78 -34.44
C LEU A 4 -0.79 -18.15 -33.96
N GLY A 5 -1.79 -18.02 -34.85
CA GLY A 5 -3.16 -18.44 -34.55
C GLY A 5 -3.24 -19.95 -34.35
N CYS A 6 -4.01 -20.40 -33.38
CA CYS A 6 -4.31 -21.81 -33.17
C CYS A 6 -5.83 -22.05 -33.11
N LYS A 7 -6.27 -23.26 -33.46
CA LYS A 7 -7.66 -23.69 -33.24
C LYS A 7 -7.85 -24.00 -31.76
N ILE A 8 -8.70 -23.20 -31.10
CA ILE A 8 -9.11 -23.49 -29.72
C ILE A 8 -10.04 -24.70 -29.75
N LYS A 9 -9.65 -25.79 -29.08
CA LYS A 9 -10.53 -26.95 -28.89
C LYS A 9 -11.64 -26.58 -27.91
N ASN A 10 -12.87 -26.94 -28.20
CA ASN A 10 -13.98 -26.79 -27.27
C ASN A 10 -13.75 -27.67 -26.04
N SER A 11 -13.13 -27.13 -25.02
CA SER A 11 -12.96 -27.76 -23.70
C SER A 11 -13.53 -26.87 -22.64
N ARG A 12 -14.31 -27.43 -21.72
CA ARG A 12 -14.78 -26.70 -20.54
C ARG A 12 -13.64 -26.62 -19.53
N ILE A 13 -13.01 -25.44 -19.43
CA ILE A 13 -11.96 -25.18 -18.45
C ILE A 13 -12.56 -24.30 -17.35
N ILE A 14 -12.43 -24.74 -16.10
CA ILE A 14 -12.78 -23.94 -14.93
C ILE A 14 -11.47 -23.48 -14.31
N HIS A 15 -11.28 -22.15 -14.26
CA HIS A 15 -10.11 -21.54 -13.61
C HIS A 15 -10.56 -20.56 -12.53
N ASN A 16 -10.03 -20.73 -11.32
CA ASN A 16 -10.26 -19.78 -10.23
C ASN A 16 -9.18 -18.70 -10.26
N ILE A 17 -9.58 -17.46 -10.53
CA ILE A 17 -8.67 -16.31 -10.47
C ILE A 17 -8.28 -16.08 -9.02
N MET A 18 -6.98 -15.95 -8.76
CA MET A 18 -6.47 -15.60 -7.42
C MET A 18 -6.83 -14.15 -7.05
N PHE A 19 -6.83 -13.86 -5.75
CA PHE A 19 -6.99 -12.49 -5.25
C PHE A 19 -5.85 -11.57 -5.73
N ASP A 20 -6.12 -10.25 -5.81
CA ASP A 20 -5.08 -9.26 -6.11
C ASP A 20 -4.15 -9.08 -4.89
N ARG A 21 -2.88 -9.47 -5.05
CA ARG A 21 -1.88 -9.35 -3.99
C ARG A 21 -1.52 -7.90 -3.65
N ILE A 22 -1.66 -6.96 -4.59
CA ILE A 22 -1.36 -5.55 -4.38
C ILE A 22 -2.50 -4.88 -3.60
N GLU A 23 -3.75 -5.19 -3.94
CA GLU A 23 -4.90 -4.77 -3.15
C GLU A 23 -4.79 -5.32 -1.72
N LEU A 24 -4.47 -6.62 -1.57
CA LEU A 24 -4.24 -7.23 -0.25
C LEU A 24 -3.13 -6.51 0.51
N GLY A 25 -1.97 -6.27 -0.11
CA GLY A 25 -0.84 -5.56 0.50
C GLY A 25 -1.22 -4.16 0.96
N THR A 26 -2.04 -3.46 0.19
CA THR A 26 -2.59 -2.15 0.55
C THR A 26 -3.45 -2.22 1.81
N TYR A 27 -4.37 -3.20 1.92
CA TYR A 27 -5.16 -3.36 3.15
C TYR A 27 -4.32 -3.82 4.34
N MET A 28 -3.26 -4.59 4.12
CA MET A 28 -2.31 -4.94 5.18
C MET A 28 -1.62 -3.68 5.73
N ILE A 29 -1.19 -2.77 4.85
CA ILE A 29 -0.56 -1.50 5.23
C ILE A 29 -1.59 -0.57 5.90
N ALA A 30 -2.80 -0.44 5.35
CA ALA A 30 -3.89 0.32 5.96
C ALA A 30 -4.17 -0.16 7.39
N SER A 31 -4.25 -1.48 7.59
CA SER A 31 -4.45 -2.08 8.91
C SER A 31 -3.29 -1.77 9.86
N ALA A 32 -2.05 -1.82 9.37
CA ALA A 32 -0.86 -1.47 10.16
C ALA A 32 -0.83 0.01 10.57
N LEU A 33 -1.39 0.90 9.73
CA LEU A 33 -1.48 2.33 10.00
C LEU A 33 -2.56 2.68 11.02
N THR A 34 -3.75 2.10 10.89
CA THR A 34 -4.97 2.64 11.53
C THR A 34 -5.63 1.70 12.53
N ALA A 35 -5.37 0.38 12.48
CA ALA A 35 -6.13 -0.58 13.28
C ALA A 35 -5.93 -0.39 14.78
N LYS A 36 -6.96 0.08 15.45
CA LYS A 36 -7.04 0.10 16.94
C LYS A 36 -7.26 -1.30 17.52
N ARG A 37 -7.80 -2.24 16.73
CA ARG A 37 -8.07 -3.63 17.07
C ARG A 37 -7.48 -4.54 16.00
N LYS A 38 -7.56 -5.85 16.20
CA LYS A 38 -7.15 -6.84 15.19
C LYS A 38 -8.06 -6.77 13.96
N ILE A 39 -7.47 -6.73 12.77
CA ILE A 39 -8.17 -6.83 11.49
C ILE A 39 -7.88 -8.21 10.90
N THR A 40 -8.91 -8.90 10.47
CA THR A 40 -8.78 -10.18 9.77
C THR A 40 -9.07 -9.97 8.28
N ILE A 41 -8.19 -10.48 7.42
CA ILE A 41 -8.40 -10.52 5.97
C ILE A 41 -8.51 -11.99 5.56
N ASP A 42 -9.66 -12.35 5.03
CA ASP A 42 -10.02 -13.74 4.70
C ASP A 42 -9.95 -14.04 3.20
N LYS A 43 -10.09 -15.32 2.86
CA LYS A 43 -10.13 -15.85 1.48
C LYS A 43 -8.86 -15.55 0.68
N ILE A 44 -7.71 -15.65 1.34
CA ILE A 44 -6.40 -15.42 0.74
C ILE A 44 -5.47 -16.61 0.99
N ASP A 45 -4.44 -16.77 0.15
CA ASP A 45 -3.28 -17.63 0.48
C ASP A 45 -2.12 -16.75 0.99
N PRO A 46 -1.77 -16.81 2.28
CA PRO A 46 -0.68 -16.00 2.85
C PRO A 46 0.70 -16.29 2.26
N LYS A 47 0.87 -17.39 1.53
CA LYS A 47 2.14 -17.75 0.89
C LYS A 47 2.49 -16.79 -0.25
N ILE A 48 1.47 -16.26 -0.95
CA ILE A 48 1.63 -15.37 -2.10
C ILE A 48 2.21 -14.01 -1.68
N VAL A 49 1.91 -13.54 -0.45
CA VAL A 49 2.37 -12.26 0.12
C VAL A 49 3.45 -12.45 1.19
N LYS A 50 4.30 -13.46 1.03
CA LYS A 50 5.35 -13.79 2.01
C LYS A 50 6.35 -12.65 2.21
N SER A 51 6.72 -11.96 1.13
CA SER A 51 7.62 -10.81 1.17
C SER A 51 7.02 -9.66 1.97
N GLU A 52 5.78 -9.28 1.65
CA GLU A 52 5.04 -8.20 2.29
C GLU A 52 4.85 -8.46 3.79
N ILE A 53 4.46 -9.70 4.15
CA ILE A 53 4.36 -10.12 5.55
C ILE A 53 5.73 -10.00 6.25
N GLY A 54 6.81 -10.43 5.60
CA GLY A 54 8.17 -10.36 6.14
C GLY A 54 8.59 -8.93 6.43
N ILE A 55 8.36 -8.01 5.50
CA ILE A 55 8.68 -6.59 5.64
C ILE A 55 7.84 -5.93 6.74
N LEU A 56 6.54 -6.14 6.76
CA LEU A 56 5.67 -5.57 7.79
C LEU A 56 6.02 -6.09 9.19
N LYS A 57 6.40 -7.36 9.33
CA LYS A 57 6.90 -7.90 10.61
C LYS A 57 8.20 -7.24 11.06
N LYS A 58 9.14 -6.96 10.15
CA LYS A 58 10.39 -6.21 10.46
C LYS A 58 10.10 -4.80 10.94
N ILE A 59 9.09 -4.14 10.34
CA ILE A 59 8.60 -2.82 10.81
C ILE A 59 7.95 -2.90 12.20
N GLY A 60 7.62 -4.10 12.66
CA GLY A 60 7.01 -4.30 13.98
C GLY A 60 5.50 -4.51 13.94
N VAL A 61 4.91 -4.73 12.78
CA VAL A 61 3.49 -5.10 12.67
C VAL A 61 3.28 -6.54 13.13
N SER A 62 2.29 -6.78 13.98
CA SER A 62 1.91 -8.13 14.39
C SER A 62 1.05 -8.78 13.33
N ILE A 63 1.51 -9.88 12.74
CA ILE A 63 0.78 -10.63 11.72
C ILE A 63 0.76 -12.12 12.08
N ILE A 64 -0.45 -12.66 12.27
CA ILE A 64 -0.71 -14.08 12.47
C ILE A 64 -1.24 -14.65 11.16
N LYS A 65 -0.57 -15.68 10.63
CA LYS A 65 -0.99 -16.41 9.42
C LYS A 65 -1.88 -17.58 9.82
N LYS A 66 -3.00 -17.75 9.11
CA LYS A 66 -3.84 -18.94 9.12
C LYS A 66 -3.81 -19.59 7.73
N LYS A 67 -4.52 -20.69 7.52
CA LYS A 67 -4.56 -21.42 6.25
C LYS A 67 -5.04 -20.55 5.09
N SER A 68 -6.11 -19.78 5.29
CA SER A 68 -6.77 -18.94 4.27
C SER A 68 -7.04 -17.50 4.73
N SER A 69 -6.31 -17.03 5.75
CA SER A 69 -6.47 -15.67 6.29
C SER A 69 -5.22 -15.18 6.99
N ILE A 70 -5.16 -13.87 7.20
CA ILE A 70 -4.18 -13.20 8.05
C ILE A 70 -4.90 -12.33 9.08
N ILE A 71 -4.33 -12.24 10.27
CA ILE A 71 -4.78 -11.33 11.32
C ILE A 71 -3.68 -10.30 11.55
N ILE A 72 -4.01 -9.03 11.44
CA ILE A 72 -3.08 -7.92 11.55
C ILE A 72 -3.45 -7.09 12.78
N ALA A 73 -2.44 -6.70 13.55
CA ALA A 73 -2.59 -5.76 14.64
C ALA A 73 -1.42 -4.77 14.64
N ARG A 74 -1.74 -3.48 14.82
CA ARG A 74 -0.72 -2.45 15.00
C ARG A 74 -0.07 -2.61 16.37
N LYS A 75 1.26 -2.51 16.43
CA LYS A 75 2.00 -2.29 17.68
C LYS A 75 2.09 -0.79 17.97
N LYS A 76 2.34 -0.43 19.24
CA LYS A 76 2.48 0.98 19.64
C LYS A 76 3.63 1.68 18.90
N LYS A 77 4.73 0.98 18.65
CA LYS A 77 5.93 1.51 17.98
C LYS A 77 6.20 0.76 16.69
N LEU A 78 6.43 1.49 15.62
CA LEU A 78 6.87 0.98 14.32
C LEU A 78 8.36 1.29 14.15
N ASN A 79 9.12 0.35 13.63
CA ASN A 79 10.55 0.47 13.44
C ASN A 79 10.89 0.96 12.03
N LYS A 80 11.95 1.73 11.91
CA LYS A 80 12.56 2.05 10.60
C LYS A 80 13.03 0.79 9.87
N ILE A 81 13.10 0.86 8.55
CA ILE A 81 13.62 -0.21 7.71
C ILE A 81 14.31 0.37 6.46
N ASN A 82 15.30 -0.38 5.96
CA ASN A 82 15.86 -0.14 4.63
C ASN A 82 15.40 -1.26 3.70
N LEU A 83 14.88 -0.88 2.53
CA LEU A 83 14.27 -1.77 1.58
C LEU A 83 14.67 -1.39 0.15
N THR A 84 14.78 -2.40 -0.71
CA THR A 84 14.87 -2.24 -2.17
C THR A 84 13.69 -2.97 -2.81
N THR A 85 12.98 -2.30 -3.73
CA THR A 85 11.94 -2.95 -4.52
C THR A 85 12.54 -3.99 -5.46
N ARG A 86 11.85 -5.12 -5.64
CA ARG A 86 12.32 -6.21 -6.48
C ARG A 86 11.15 -6.94 -7.15
N PRO A 87 11.37 -7.57 -8.32
CA PRO A 87 10.39 -8.46 -8.91
C PRO A 87 9.97 -9.55 -7.92
N TYR A 88 8.80 -10.14 -8.18
CA TYR A 88 8.34 -11.29 -7.39
C TYR A 88 9.42 -12.40 -7.36
N PRO A 89 9.68 -13.02 -6.21
CA PRO A 89 8.96 -12.93 -4.92
C PRO A 89 9.45 -11.80 -3.98
N GLY A 90 10.17 -10.80 -4.48
CA GLY A 90 10.60 -9.64 -3.70
C GLY A 90 9.45 -8.69 -3.35
N PHE A 91 9.79 -7.58 -2.66
CA PHE A 91 8.81 -6.55 -2.32
C PHE A 91 8.42 -5.74 -3.57
N PRO A 92 7.13 -5.69 -3.94
CA PRO A 92 6.71 -5.11 -5.19
C PRO A 92 6.81 -3.58 -5.20
N THR A 93 7.23 -3.03 -6.33
CA THR A 93 7.21 -1.59 -6.59
C THR A 93 5.80 -1.00 -6.45
N ASP A 94 4.76 -1.78 -6.73
CA ASP A 94 3.36 -1.36 -6.63
C ASP A 94 2.86 -1.11 -5.20
N LEU A 95 3.60 -1.54 -4.19
CA LEU A 95 3.35 -1.23 -2.77
C LEU A 95 4.34 -0.23 -2.18
N GLN A 96 5.26 0.28 -2.99
CA GLN A 96 6.31 1.20 -2.55
C GLN A 96 5.71 2.49 -1.95
N ALA A 97 4.75 3.12 -2.65
CA ALA A 97 4.13 4.37 -2.20
C ALA A 97 3.33 4.19 -0.90
N GLN A 98 2.56 3.09 -0.78
CA GLN A 98 1.78 2.77 0.41
C GLN A 98 2.70 2.49 1.60
N LEU A 99 3.80 1.74 1.38
CA LEU A 99 4.78 1.48 2.43
C LEU A 99 5.46 2.77 2.89
N MET A 100 5.73 3.71 1.98
CA MET A 100 6.30 5.00 2.33
C MET A 100 5.42 5.76 3.34
N VAL A 101 4.10 5.74 3.18
CA VAL A 101 3.16 6.30 4.16
C VAL A 101 3.32 5.61 5.52
N LEU A 102 3.41 4.28 5.57
CA LEU A 102 3.63 3.57 6.83
C LEU A 102 4.92 3.99 7.50
N LEU A 103 5.98 4.20 6.72
CA LEU A 103 7.30 4.59 7.23
C LEU A 103 7.36 6.05 7.70
N THR A 104 6.43 6.92 7.28
CA THR A 104 6.29 8.25 7.92
C THR A 104 5.86 8.13 9.39
N GLN A 105 5.28 7.00 9.80
CA GLN A 105 4.85 6.73 11.17
C GLN A 105 5.84 5.84 11.96
N ALA A 106 6.96 5.43 11.33
CA ALA A 106 7.99 4.61 11.95
C ALA A 106 9.03 5.45 12.67
N ASP A 107 9.65 4.92 13.72
CA ASP A 107 10.65 5.64 14.50
C ASP A 107 12.03 5.58 13.84
N GLY A 108 12.53 6.74 13.43
CA GLY A 108 13.86 6.93 12.85
C GLY A 108 13.81 7.15 11.33
N ILE A 109 14.96 6.95 10.68
CA ILE A 109 15.14 7.19 9.25
C ILE A 109 15.05 5.86 8.49
N SER A 110 14.08 5.75 7.59
CA SER A 110 13.92 4.63 6.67
C SER A 110 14.39 4.99 5.27
N LYS A 111 14.81 3.99 4.49
CA LYS A 111 15.21 4.18 3.09
C LYS A 111 14.47 3.17 2.21
N ILE A 112 13.87 3.67 1.13
CA ILE A 112 13.29 2.82 0.07
C ILE A 112 14.04 3.12 -1.22
N ARG A 113 14.74 2.13 -1.75
CA ARG A 113 15.36 2.18 -3.07
C ARG A 113 14.43 1.54 -4.11
N GLU A 114 14.16 2.28 -5.17
CA GLU A 114 13.35 1.82 -6.30
C GLU A 114 14.26 1.38 -7.45
N ASP A 115 14.33 0.08 -7.68
CA ASP A 115 15.19 -0.51 -8.71
C ASP A 115 14.39 -1.08 -9.90
N ILE A 116 13.06 -0.97 -9.89
CA ILE A 116 12.18 -1.53 -10.92
C ILE A 116 11.79 -0.47 -11.95
N PHE A 117 11.37 0.71 -11.47
CA PHE A 117 10.93 1.80 -12.33
C PHE A 117 11.72 3.08 -12.08
N GLU A 118 11.93 3.82 -13.14
CA GLU A 118 12.36 5.20 -13.08
C GLU A 118 11.18 6.08 -12.66
N ASN A 119 11.44 7.25 -12.10
CA ASN A 119 10.43 8.27 -11.77
C ASN A 119 9.20 7.79 -10.97
N ARG A 120 9.38 6.84 -10.02
CA ARG A 120 8.27 6.26 -9.22
C ARG A 120 7.94 7.05 -7.95
N PHE A 121 8.46 8.27 -7.79
CA PHE A 121 8.26 9.09 -6.58
C PHE A 121 7.34 10.29 -6.78
N MET A 122 6.48 10.28 -7.80
CA MET A 122 5.57 11.39 -8.15
C MET A 122 4.55 11.73 -7.04
N HIS A 123 4.28 10.80 -6.13
CA HIS A 123 3.42 11.02 -4.95
C HIS A 123 4.13 11.77 -3.80
N VAL A 124 5.46 11.86 -3.82
CA VAL A 124 6.23 12.47 -2.73
C VAL A 124 5.94 13.96 -2.53
N PRO A 125 5.84 14.81 -3.59
CA PRO A 125 5.44 16.20 -3.41
C PRO A 125 4.12 16.35 -2.66
N GLU A 126 3.12 15.51 -2.95
CA GLU A 126 1.81 15.56 -2.30
C GLU A 126 1.90 15.08 -0.84
N LEU A 127 2.67 14.05 -0.54
CA LEU A 127 2.95 13.65 0.85
C LEU A 127 3.67 14.74 1.63
N LYS A 128 4.59 15.47 1.00
CA LYS A 128 5.28 16.63 1.62
C LYS A 128 4.30 17.78 1.91
N ARG A 129 3.31 18.01 1.06
CA ARG A 129 2.22 18.97 1.33
C ARG A 129 1.41 18.58 2.56
N MET A 130 1.29 17.29 2.85
CA MET A 130 0.67 16.76 4.06
C MET A 130 1.63 16.76 5.27
N GLY A 131 2.84 17.30 5.14
CA GLY A 131 3.83 17.43 6.21
C GLY A 131 4.82 16.27 6.31
N ALA A 132 4.81 15.29 5.39
CA ALA A 132 5.77 14.19 5.41
C ALA A 132 7.21 14.69 5.19
N GLN A 133 8.16 14.20 5.99
CA GLN A 133 9.58 14.49 5.85
C GLN A 133 10.24 13.42 4.99
N ILE A 134 10.27 13.67 3.68
CA ILE A 134 10.81 12.76 2.67
C ILE A 134 11.78 13.52 1.77
N GLU A 135 12.96 12.97 1.59
CA GLU A 135 13.97 13.44 0.63
C GLU A 135 14.20 12.37 -0.43
N ILE A 136 14.32 12.78 -1.68
CA ILE A 136 14.69 11.88 -2.78
C ILE A 136 16.14 12.15 -3.16
N LYS A 137 16.95 11.07 -3.15
CA LYS A 137 18.33 11.07 -3.65
C LYS A 137 18.44 9.95 -4.68
N ASP A 138 18.60 10.31 -5.92
CA ASP A 138 18.63 9.38 -7.07
C ASP A 138 17.39 8.45 -7.04
N LYS A 139 17.62 7.15 -6.98
CA LYS A 139 16.58 6.10 -6.89
C LYS A 139 16.14 5.78 -5.45
N THR A 140 16.45 6.63 -4.48
CA THR A 140 16.19 6.33 -3.06
C THR A 140 15.37 7.42 -2.39
N ALA A 141 14.26 7.03 -1.79
CA ALA A 141 13.52 7.87 -0.86
C ALA A 141 14.05 7.67 0.56
N ILE A 142 14.36 8.77 1.24
CA ILE A 142 14.79 8.85 2.63
C ILE A 142 13.61 9.42 3.41
N ILE A 143 13.02 8.64 4.30
CA ILE A 143 11.80 8.97 5.05
C ILE A 143 12.16 9.10 6.51
N LYS A 144 11.89 10.27 7.10
CA LYS A 144 12.06 10.52 8.53
C LYS A 144 10.71 10.42 9.23
N GLY A 145 10.63 9.59 10.24
CA GLY A 145 9.45 9.40 11.09
C GLY A 145 9.82 9.32 12.58
N PRO A 146 8.84 9.34 13.49
CA PRO A 146 7.43 9.55 13.18
C PRO A 146 7.15 11.00 12.80
N THR A 147 6.26 11.20 11.83
CA THR A 147 5.82 12.51 11.36
C THR A 147 4.32 12.67 11.57
N LYS A 148 3.91 13.80 12.13
CA LYS A 148 2.51 14.17 12.24
C LYS A 148 2.04 14.67 10.86
N LEU A 149 1.23 13.87 10.18
CA LEU A 149 0.64 14.29 8.91
C LEU A 149 -0.58 15.17 9.16
N THR A 150 -0.76 16.18 8.31
CA THR A 150 -1.89 17.11 8.33
C THR A 150 -2.68 16.98 7.03
N GLY A 151 -4.00 17.03 7.14
CA GLY A 151 -4.87 17.03 5.97
C GLY A 151 -4.62 18.23 5.07
N ALA A 152 -4.65 17.98 3.77
CA ALA A 152 -4.45 18.97 2.73
C ALA A 152 -5.30 18.63 1.50
N GLU A 153 -5.45 19.59 0.61
CA GLU A 153 -5.96 19.32 -0.74
C GLU A 153 -4.79 18.84 -1.60
N VAL A 154 -4.89 17.59 -2.11
CA VAL A 154 -3.83 16.89 -2.83
C VAL A 154 -4.36 16.30 -4.13
N MET A 155 -3.46 16.02 -5.06
CA MET A 155 -3.82 15.54 -6.39
C MET A 155 -3.26 14.15 -6.65
N ALA A 156 -4.13 13.21 -7.00
CA ALA A 156 -3.74 11.90 -7.47
C ALA A 156 -3.14 12.00 -8.89
N THR A 157 -1.91 11.55 -9.06
CA THR A 157 -1.19 11.58 -10.35
C THR A 157 -1.29 10.26 -11.10
N ASP A 158 -1.44 9.16 -10.38
CA ASP A 158 -1.56 7.80 -10.89
C ASP A 158 -2.26 6.88 -9.88
N LEU A 159 -2.47 5.61 -10.24
CA LEU A 159 -3.14 4.61 -9.41
C LEU A 159 -2.47 4.45 -8.03
N ARG A 160 -1.13 4.37 -7.99
CA ARG A 160 -0.38 4.10 -6.74
C ARG A 160 -0.30 5.36 -5.86
N ALA A 161 -0.14 6.52 -6.49
CA ALA A 161 -0.24 7.81 -5.81
C ALA A 161 -1.64 7.97 -5.19
N SER A 162 -2.69 7.67 -5.94
CA SER A 162 -4.08 7.77 -5.45
C SER A 162 -4.27 7.02 -4.13
N VAL A 163 -3.94 5.74 -4.09
CA VAL A 163 -4.16 4.92 -2.90
C VAL A 163 -3.23 5.30 -1.76
N CYS A 164 -1.99 5.71 -2.03
CA CYS A 164 -1.09 6.15 -0.97
C CYS A 164 -1.60 7.43 -0.29
N LEU A 165 -2.17 8.38 -1.05
CA LEU A 165 -2.78 9.59 -0.49
C LEU A 165 -4.03 9.28 0.34
N VAL A 166 -4.84 8.29 -0.06
CA VAL A 166 -5.93 7.79 0.79
C VAL A 166 -5.38 7.27 2.11
N LEU A 167 -4.34 6.43 2.09
CA LEU A 167 -3.72 5.91 3.32
C LEU A 167 -3.12 7.02 4.19
N ALA A 168 -2.50 8.04 3.59
CA ALA A 168 -1.99 9.20 4.30
C ALA A 168 -3.13 9.99 4.97
N GLY A 169 -4.24 10.20 4.25
CA GLY A 169 -5.44 10.86 4.78
C GLY A 169 -6.07 10.12 5.97
N LEU A 170 -5.98 8.77 6.02
CA LEU A 170 -6.49 7.98 7.15
C LEU A 170 -5.74 8.22 8.47
N VAL A 171 -4.51 8.72 8.42
CA VAL A 171 -3.67 9.00 9.62
C VAL A 171 -3.35 10.47 9.80
N ALA A 172 -3.72 11.32 8.85
CA ALA A 172 -3.55 12.76 8.94
C ALA A 172 -4.54 13.39 9.93
N GLU A 173 -4.14 14.47 10.56
CA GLU A 173 -5.08 15.34 11.28
C GLU A 173 -5.83 16.22 10.28
N ASN A 174 -7.08 16.55 10.62
CA ASN A 174 -7.97 17.35 9.78
C ASN A 174 -8.37 16.61 8.48
N ARG A 175 -9.06 17.36 7.60
CA ARG A 175 -9.62 16.82 6.36
C ARG A 175 -8.57 16.78 5.25
N THR A 176 -8.48 15.66 4.56
CA THR A 176 -7.75 15.52 3.29
C THR A 176 -8.74 15.44 2.14
N ILE A 177 -8.54 16.26 1.11
CA ILE A 177 -9.30 16.20 -0.14
C ILE A 177 -8.37 15.68 -1.22
N ILE A 178 -8.78 14.62 -1.91
CA ILE A 178 -7.99 13.99 -2.96
C ILE A 178 -8.70 14.18 -4.27
N ASN A 179 -8.11 14.97 -5.15
CA ASN A 179 -8.62 15.22 -6.49
C ASN A 179 -8.15 14.17 -7.50
N ARG A 180 -8.82 14.09 -8.66
CA ARG A 180 -8.52 13.15 -9.76
C ARG A 180 -8.57 11.69 -9.35
N ILE A 181 -9.51 11.33 -8.48
CA ILE A 181 -9.64 10.00 -7.87
C ILE A 181 -9.96 8.88 -8.89
N TYR A 182 -10.35 9.22 -10.12
CA TYR A 182 -10.58 8.24 -11.20
C TYR A 182 -9.38 7.32 -11.46
N HIS A 183 -8.17 7.74 -11.13
CA HIS A 183 -6.99 6.88 -11.19
C HIS A 183 -7.09 5.69 -10.24
N LEU A 184 -7.74 5.85 -9.08
CA LEU A 184 -7.93 4.80 -8.09
C LEU A 184 -8.82 3.67 -8.61
N ASP A 185 -9.88 4.03 -9.36
CA ASP A 185 -10.89 3.10 -9.86
C ASP A 185 -10.32 2.06 -10.85
N ARG A 186 -9.13 2.32 -11.39
CA ARG A 186 -8.44 1.40 -12.30
C ARG A 186 -7.94 0.12 -11.63
N GLY A 187 -7.80 0.10 -10.31
CA GLY A 187 -7.26 -1.06 -9.60
C GLY A 187 -7.80 -1.29 -8.20
N TYR A 188 -8.76 -0.48 -7.76
CA TYR A 188 -9.40 -0.64 -6.44
C TYR A 188 -10.91 -0.50 -6.56
N GLU A 189 -11.58 -1.63 -6.51
CA GLU A 189 -13.04 -1.68 -6.54
C GLU A 189 -13.62 -1.17 -5.22
N PHE A 190 -14.38 -0.06 -5.26
CA PHE A 190 -15.10 0.53 -4.12
C PHE A 190 -14.25 0.67 -2.84
N LEU A 191 -12.99 1.14 -2.96
CA LEU A 191 -12.06 1.26 -1.83
C LEU A 191 -12.68 2.04 -0.66
N GLU A 192 -13.36 3.16 -0.95
CA GLU A 192 -14.01 4.00 0.07
C GLU A 192 -15.10 3.24 0.84
N ARG A 193 -15.88 2.38 0.17
CA ARG A 193 -16.91 1.55 0.83
C ARG A 193 -16.28 0.49 1.72
N LYS A 194 -15.23 -0.19 1.23
CA LYS A 194 -14.50 -1.21 1.98
C LYS A 194 -13.87 -0.60 3.24
N LEU A 195 -13.24 0.56 3.13
CA LEU A 195 -12.65 1.27 4.27
C LEU A 195 -13.72 1.80 5.24
N LYS A 196 -14.84 2.34 4.73
CA LYS A 196 -15.98 2.78 5.55
C LYS A 196 -16.58 1.64 6.37
N ASN A 197 -16.69 0.44 5.79
CA ASN A 197 -17.13 -0.76 6.52
C ASN A 197 -16.18 -1.14 7.66
N CYS A 198 -14.89 -0.76 7.55
CA CYS A 198 -13.90 -0.87 8.60
C CYS A 198 -13.88 0.33 9.57
N LYS A 199 -14.91 1.21 9.52
CA LYS A 199 -15.08 2.40 10.37
C LYS A 199 -14.12 3.55 10.04
N ALA A 200 -13.59 3.62 8.83
CA ALA A 200 -12.88 4.80 8.36
C ALA A 200 -13.89 5.92 8.01
N GLU A 201 -13.55 7.15 8.37
CA GLU A 201 -14.32 8.34 7.96
C GLU A 201 -13.87 8.78 6.57
N ILE A 202 -14.49 8.20 5.56
CA ILE A 202 -14.17 8.44 4.15
C ILE A 202 -15.46 8.51 3.33
N LYS A 203 -15.51 9.44 2.37
CA LYS A 203 -16.61 9.55 1.41
C LYS A 203 -16.09 10.01 0.06
N ARG A 204 -16.75 9.61 -1.00
CA ARG A 204 -16.59 10.18 -2.34
C ARG A 204 -17.56 11.37 -2.48
N ILE A 205 -17.08 12.47 -3.00
CA ILE A 205 -17.83 13.70 -3.26
C ILE A 205 -17.79 14.02 -4.75
#